data_6110f0b438e5453e53f5f5993fd950a0
#
_entry.id   6110f0b438e5453e53f5f5993fd950a0
#
_cell.length_a   1.000
_cell.length_b   1.000
_cell.length_c   1.000
_cell.angle_alpha   90.00
_cell.angle_beta   90.00
_cell.angle_gamma   90.00
#
_symmetry.space_group_name_H-M   'P 1'
#
loop_
_entity.id
_entity.type
_entity.pdbx_description
1 polymer ?
#
loop_
_entity_poly.entity_id
_entity_poly.type
_entity_poly.pdbx_seq_one_letter_code
_entity_poly.pdbx_strand_id
1 'polypeptide(L)'
;SQYGNMPLIEENEYRERRKIPELVIAIDTSYSTKGEMVKRFLEETLAILQNKEAFFSKCRVHIVECDDRIRKDLLLENAEEMERYRQRFEVSGGYGTDFRPVFHYIEDLRKKGELKELKALLYFTDGRGRYPKYAPGYTAAFVFPKGEDIDDENAPFWAMKLYI
;
A
#
# COMPACT_ATOMS: atom_id res chain seq x y z
N SER A 1 -33.94 26.13 -8.80
CA SER A 1 -33.63 26.11 -8.70
C SER A 1 -33.21 25.76 -8.79
N GLN A 2 -33.58 26.07 -9.14
CA GLN A 2 -33.25 26.15 -9.13
C GLN A 2 -32.62 25.79 -8.84
N TYR A 3 -32.94 25.99 -8.90
CA TYR A 3 -32.31 25.76 -8.55
C TYR A 3 -31.92 25.38 -8.04
N GLY A 4 -33.24 25.76 -7.80
CA GLY A 4 -32.55 25.58 -6.74
C GLY A 4 -31.34 24.85 -7.10
N ASN A 5 -30.85 25.11 -8.07
CA ASN A 5 -29.62 24.68 -8.43
C ASN A 5 -28.55 24.43 -7.58
N MET A 6 -28.75 24.86 -6.99
CA MET A 6 -27.93 24.77 -5.79
C MET A 6 -27.78 23.36 -5.23
N PRO A 7 -28.82 22.52 -5.21
CA PRO A 7 -28.67 21.14 -4.78
C PRO A 7 -27.64 20.33 -5.59
N LEU A 8 -27.53 20.59 -6.87
CA LEU A 8 -26.57 19.90 -7.71
C LEU A 8 -25.12 20.28 -7.39
N ILE A 9 -24.88 21.52 -7.05
CA ILE A 9 -23.58 22.02 -6.64
C ILE A 9 -23.18 21.41 -5.31
N GLU A 10 -24.10 21.34 -4.37
CA GLU A 10 -23.87 20.73 -3.07
C GLU A 10 -23.56 19.23 -3.19
N GLU A 11 -24.24 18.52 -4.05
CA GLU A 11 -23.95 17.11 -4.30
C GLU A 11 -22.55 16.89 -4.88
N ASN A 12 -22.11 17.75 -5.78
CA ASN A 12 -20.79 17.67 -6.36
C ASN A 12 -19.71 17.92 -5.30
N GLU A 13 -19.88 18.93 -4.48
CA GLU A 13 -18.98 19.20 -3.37
C GLU A 13 -18.93 18.04 -2.39
N TYR A 14 -20.08 17.46 -2.09
CA TYR A 14 -20.18 16.33 -1.19
C TYR A 14 -19.49 15.09 -1.75
N ARG A 15 -19.63 14.82 -3.03
CA ARG A 15 -18.93 13.71 -3.70
C ARG A 15 -17.43 13.89 -3.68
N GLU A 16 -16.94 15.09 -3.90
CA GLU A 16 -15.51 15.39 -3.84
C GLU A 16 -14.97 15.20 -2.43
N ARG A 17 -15.69 15.60 -1.42
CA ARG A 17 -15.32 15.41 -0.03
C ARG A 17 -15.28 13.93 0.36
N ARG A 18 -16.03 13.08 -0.35
CA ARG A 18 -16.05 11.62 -0.12
C ARG A 18 -14.93 10.89 -0.83
N LYS A 19 -14.22 11.55 -1.75
CA LYS A 19 -13.08 10.95 -2.41
C LYS A 19 -11.90 10.93 -1.45
N ILE A 20 -11.80 9.84 -0.72
CA ILE A 20 -10.70 9.65 0.23
C ILE A 20 -9.57 8.93 -0.51
N PRO A 21 -8.39 9.54 -0.61
CA PRO A 21 -7.25 8.88 -1.22
C PRO A 21 -6.92 7.58 -0.50
N GLU A 22 -6.41 6.63 -1.25
CA GLU A 22 -6.07 5.32 -0.74
C GLU A 22 -4.60 5.03 -0.98
N LEU A 23 -3.99 4.37 -0.01
CA LEU A 23 -2.61 3.91 -0.07
C LEU A 23 -2.63 2.40 0.17
N VAL A 24 -1.94 1.64 -0.67
CA VAL A 24 -1.73 0.22 -0.44
C VAL A 24 -0.28 0.00 -0.03
N ILE A 25 -0.09 -0.68 1.08
CA ILE A 25 1.22 -1.13 1.53
C ILE A 25 1.25 -2.64 1.39
N ALA A 26 2.05 -3.14 0.46
CA ALA A 26 2.26 -4.57 0.28
C ALA A 26 3.52 -4.98 1.04
N ILE A 27 3.43 -6.07 1.76
CA ILE A 27 4.53 -6.60 2.56
C ILE A 27 4.86 -8.00 2.05
N ASP A 28 6.09 -8.15 1.57
CA ASP A 28 6.60 -9.43 1.09
C ASP A 28 6.97 -10.30 2.29
N THR A 29 6.11 -11.28 2.58
CA THR A 29 6.32 -12.20 3.68
C THR A 29 7.25 -13.37 3.33
N SER A 30 7.66 -13.50 2.07
CA SER A 30 8.71 -14.46 1.70
C SER A 30 10.06 -14.06 2.27
N TYR A 31 10.23 -12.80 2.63
CA TYR A 31 11.38 -12.26 3.36
C TYR A 31 11.29 -12.66 4.84
N SER A 32 11.14 -13.94 5.07
CA SER A 32 10.55 -14.51 6.28
C SER A 32 11.39 -14.38 7.56
N THR A 33 12.68 -14.26 7.45
CA THR A 33 13.55 -14.16 8.63
C THR A 33 13.65 -12.74 9.18
N LYS A 34 12.87 -11.82 8.64
CA LYS A 34 13.07 -10.38 8.82
C LYS A 34 11.83 -9.66 9.34
N GLY A 35 11.06 -10.31 10.21
CA GLY A 35 9.90 -9.67 10.84
C GLY A 35 10.21 -8.33 11.49
N GLU A 36 11.39 -8.22 12.11
CA GLU A 36 11.83 -6.96 12.69
C GLU A 36 12.07 -5.87 11.66
N MET A 37 12.47 -6.25 10.45
CA MET A 37 12.63 -5.30 9.34
C MET A 37 11.30 -4.72 8.90
N VAL A 38 10.26 -5.55 8.84
CA VAL A 38 8.91 -5.10 8.51
C VAL A 38 8.39 -4.16 9.58
N LYS A 39 8.59 -4.49 10.85
CA LYS A 39 8.18 -3.62 11.97
C LYS A 39 8.87 -2.26 11.89
N ARG A 40 10.17 -2.25 11.58
CA ARG A 40 10.92 -1.02 11.40
C ARG A 40 10.43 -0.21 10.21
N PHE A 41 10.13 -0.88 9.09
CA PHE A 41 9.54 -0.22 7.92
C PHE A 41 8.24 0.50 8.27
N LEU A 42 7.36 -0.19 8.99
CA LEU A 42 6.07 0.40 9.40
C LEU A 42 6.28 1.55 10.38
N GLU A 43 7.21 1.40 11.32
CA GLU A 43 7.55 2.45 12.27
C GLU A 43 8.10 3.69 11.59
N GLU A 44 9.04 3.53 10.66
CA GLU A 44 9.59 4.64 9.90
C GLU A 44 8.56 5.29 8.99
N THR A 45 7.67 4.48 8.40
CA THR A 45 6.57 5.00 7.59
C THR A 45 5.66 5.89 8.43
N LEU A 46 5.32 5.45 9.64
CA LEU A 46 4.51 6.26 10.57
C LEU A 46 5.24 7.51 11.03
N ALA A 47 6.55 7.43 11.23
CA ALA A 47 7.35 8.57 11.70
C ALA A 47 7.41 9.71 10.67
N ILE A 48 7.27 9.41 9.38
CA ILE A 48 7.23 10.41 8.33
C ILE A 48 5.95 11.25 8.42
N LEU A 49 4.89 10.69 8.97
CA LEU A 49 3.61 11.37 9.08
C LEU A 49 3.65 12.35 10.26
N GLN A 50 3.61 13.64 9.97
CA GLN A 50 3.68 14.69 11.00
C GLN A 50 2.48 14.65 11.94
N ASN A 51 1.30 14.34 11.40
CA ASN A 51 0.09 14.21 12.18
C ASN A 51 -0.64 12.96 11.72
N LYS A 52 -0.45 11.88 12.47
CA LYS A 52 -1.00 10.56 12.13
C LYS A 52 -2.53 10.55 12.09
N GLU A 53 -3.15 11.21 13.04
CA GLU A 53 -4.61 11.29 13.09
C GLU A 53 -5.18 12.04 11.88
N ALA A 54 -4.57 13.18 11.54
CA ALA A 54 -4.98 13.93 10.37
C ALA A 54 -4.75 13.14 9.08
N PHE A 55 -3.66 12.40 8.98
CA PHE A 55 -3.40 11.55 7.83
C PHE A 55 -4.49 10.49 7.67
N PHE A 56 -4.79 9.74 8.72
CA PHE A 56 -5.79 8.67 8.66
C PHE A 56 -7.22 9.19 8.49
N SER A 57 -7.48 10.44 8.83
CA SER A 57 -8.76 11.06 8.53
C SER A 57 -8.93 11.38 7.04
N LYS A 58 -7.81 11.46 6.29
CA LYS A 58 -7.78 11.87 4.89
C LYS A 58 -7.27 10.80 3.95
N CYS A 59 -6.84 9.65 4.45
CA CYS A 59 -6.28 8.60 3.62
C CYS A 59 -6.62 7.24 4.23
N ARG A 60 -7.06 6.32 3.38
CA ARG A 60 -7.27 4.93 3.78
C ARG A 60 -6.02 4.13 3.44
N VAL A 61 -5.62 3.28 4.37
CA VAL A 61 -4.42 2.44 4.19
C VAL A 61 -4.84 0.98 4.17
N HIS A 62 -4.52 0.31 3.07
CA HIS A 62 -4.67 -1.15 2.95
C HIS A 62 -3.32 -1.79 3.17
N ILE A 63 -3.27 -2.79 4.02
CA ILE A 63 -2.08 -3.63 4.18
C ILE A 63 -2.36 -4.95 3.47
N VAL A 64 -1.50 -5.32 2.54
CA VAL A 64 -1.58 -6.58 1.81
C VAL A 64 -0.34 -7.40 2.12
N GLU A 65 -0.50 -8.50 2.83
CA GLU A 65 0.59 -9.45 3.05
C GLU A 65 0.58 -10.48 1.92
N CYS A 66 1.74 -10.77 1.38
CA CYS A 66 1.88 -11.59 0.19
C CYS A 66 3.23 -12.29 0.13
N ASP A 67 3.28 -13.40 -0.55
CA ASP A 67 4.50 -14.07 -0.98
C ASP A 67 4.38 -14.34 -2.48
N ASP A 68 4.09 -15.55 -2.91
CA ASP A 68 3.74 -15.83 -4.30
C ASP A 68 2.24 -15.62 -4.57
N ARG A 69 1.47 -15.22 -3.55
CA ARG A 69 0.04 -14.94 -3.62
C ARG A 69 -0.37 -14.01 -2.49
N ILE A 70 -1.61 -13.50 -2.57
CA ILE A 70 -2.16 -12.69 -1.49
C ILE A 70 -2.47 -13.59 -0.30
N ARG A 71 -1.96 -13.22 0.86
CA ARG A 71 -2.19 -13.95 2.11
C ARG A 71 -3.18 -13.25 3.02
N LYS A 72 -3.16 -11.93 3.03
CA LYS A 72 -4.01 -11.13 3.93
C LYS A 72 -4.22 -9.74 3.33
N ASP A 73 -5.40 -9.18 3.53
CA ASP A 73 -5.73 -7.81 3.17
C ASP A 73 -6.49 -7.18 4.33
N LEU A 74 -5.95 -6.10 4.87
CA LEU A 74 -6.52 -5.39 6.01
C LEU A 74 -6.68 -3.92 5.67
N LEU A 75 -7.84 -3.34 6.00
CA LEU A 75 -8.05 -1.90 5.93
C LEU A 75 -7.76 -1.29 7.29
N LEU A 76 -6.84 -0.35 7.32
CA LEU A 76 -6.50 0.40 8.53
C LEU A 76 -7.09 1.80 8.43
N GLU A 77 -7.95 2.15 9.37
CA GLU A 77 -8.70 3.39 9.31
C GLU A 77 -8.18 4.49 10.23
N ASN A 78 -7.25 4.14 11.13
CA ASN A 78 -6.66 5.12 12.04
C ASN A 78 -5.25 4.70 12.49
N ALA A 79 -4.55 5.64 13.11
CA ALA A 79 -3.17 5.41 13.56
C ALA A 79 -3.07 4.32 14.63
N GLU A 80 -4.09 4.19 15.45
CA GLU A 80 -4.12 3.17 16.50
C GLU A 80 -4.20 1.77 15.91
N GLU A 81 -4.99 1.56 14.87
CA GLU A 81 -5.06 0.28 14.16
C GLU A 81 -3.72 -0.05 13.50
N MET A 82 -3.04 0.92 12.91
CA MET A 82 -1.72 0.72 12.32
C MET A 82 -0.71 0.31 13.40
N GLU A 83 -0.73 0.95 14.55
CA GLU A 83 0.18 0.61 15.65
C GLU A 83 -0.09 -0.79 16.19
N ARG A 84 -1.35 -1.16 16.32
CA ARG A 84 -1.71 -2.52 16.72
C ARG A 84 -1.26 -3.54 15.69
N TYR A 85 -1.42 -3.23 14.42
CA TYR A 85 -0.95 -4.10 13.35
C TYR A 85 0.58 -4.30 13.45
N ARG A 86 1.32 -3.21 13.61
CA ARG A 86 2.77 -3.26 13.75
C ARG A 86 3.20 -4.14 14.92
N GLN A 87 2.55 -3.98 16.07
CA GLN A 87 2.87 -4.75 17.28
C GLN A 87 2.56 -6.24 17.13
N ARG A 88 1.52 -6.57 16.38
CA ARG A 88 1.06 -7.96 16.21
C ARG A 88 1.58 -8.62 14.95
N PHE A 89 2.36 -7.93 14.18
CA PHE A 89 2.86 -8.49 12.93
C PHE A 89 3.70 -9.73 13.19
N GLU A 90 3.32 -10.82 12.53
CA GLU A 90 4.07 -12.06 12.54
C GLU A 90 4.23 -12.52 11.10
N VAL A 91 5.42 -13.00 10.77
CA VAL A 91 5.71 -13.47 9.42
C VAL A 91 5.00 -14.80 9.20
N SER A 92 4.27 -14.87 8.10
CA SER A 92 3.61 -16.10 7.65
C SER A 92 3.86 -16.28 6.16
N GLY A 93 3.91 -17.50 5.69
CA GLY A 93 4.19 -17.80 4.30
C GLY A 93 5.67 -18.10 4.07
N GLY A 94 6.26 -17.48 3.05
CA GLY A 94 7.69 -17.68 2.77
C GLY A 94 7.97 -18.74 1.73
N TYR A 95 7.03 -18.99 0.83
CA TYR A 95 7.12 -20.04 -0.20
C TYR A 95 7.64 -19.54 -1.54
N GLY A 96 8.16 -18.35 -1.59
CA GLY A 96 8.64 -17.75 -2.82
C GLY A 96 8.03 -16.38 -3.01
N THR A 97 8.51 -15.65 -4.01
CA THR A 97 8.05 -14.29 -4.27
C THR A 97 7.64 -14.13 -5.71
N ASP A 98 6.43 -13.64 -5.89
CA ASP A 98 5.95 -13.16 -7.18
C ASP A 98 5.19 -11.86 -6.91
N PHE A 99 5.64 -10.76 -7.50
CA PHE A 99 5.01 -9.46 -7.26
C PHE A 99 3.72 -9.27 -8.07
N ARG A 100 3.55 -10.01 -9.15
CA ARG A 100 2.43 -9.83 -10.07
C ARG A 100 1.06 -10.03 -9.44
N PRO A 101 0.84 -11.01 -8.54
CA PRO A 101 -0.48 -11.18 -7.92
C PRO A 101 -0.99 -9.95 -7.19
N VAL A 102 -0.12 -9.19 -6.54
CA VAL A 102 -0.53 -7.95 -5.85
C VAL A 102 -1.06 -6.94 -6.85
N PHE A 103 -0.38 -6.75 -7.98
CA PHE A 103 -0.81 -5.81 -9.01
C PHE A 103 -2.14 -6.25 -9.64
N HIS A 104 -2.32 -7.53 -9.89
CA HIS A 104 -3.59 -8.08 -10.39
C HIS A 104 -4.72 -7.88 -9.38
N TYR A 105 -4.44 -8.13 -8.11
CA TYR A 105 -5.40 -7.96 -7.03
C TYR A 105 -5.86 -6.51 -6.91
N ILE A 106 -4.91 -5.57 -6.94
CA ILE A 106 -5.24 -4.14 -6.91
C ILE A 106 -6.10 -3.76 -8.11
N GLU A 107 -5.75 -4.24 -9.29
CA GLU A 107 -6.51 -3.94 -10.50
C GLU A 107 -7.95 -4.47 -10.41
N ASP A 108 -8.13 -5.66 -9.84
CA ASP A 108 -9.47 -6.21 -9.61
C ASP A 108 -10.27 -5.35 -8.62
N LEU A 109 -9.64 -4.89 -7.56
CA LEU A 109 -10.30 -3.99 -6.60
C LEU A 109 -10.67 -2.66 -7.25
N ARG A 110 -9.83 -2.13 -8.12
CA ARG A 110 -10.14 -0.92 -8.87
C ARG A 110 -11.32 -1.11 -9.81
N LYS A 111 -11.37 -2.21 -10.52
CA LYS A 111 -12.47 -2.55 -11.43
C LYS A 111 -13.80 -2.73 -10.70
N LYS A 112 -13.75 -3.27 -9.49
CA LYS A 112 -14.94 -3.44 -8.65
C LYS A 112 -15.38 -2.15 -7.96
N GLY A 113 -14.59 -1.09 -8.06
CA GLY A 113 -14.87 0.18 -7.42
C GLY A 113 -14.52 0.21 -5.93
N GLU A 114 -13.73 -0.74 -5.45
CA GLU A 114 -13.29 -0.81 -4.06
C GLU A 114 -12.04 0.04 -3.80
N LEU A 115 -11.25 0.33 -4.84
CA LEU A 115 -10.12 1.26 -4.79
C LEU A 115 -10.31 2.33 -5.87
N LYS A 116 -11.11 3.35 -5.57
CA LYS A 116 -11.45 4.39 -6.54
C LYS A 116 -10.42 5.52 -6.61
N GLU A 117 -9.74 5.77 -5.51
CA GLU A 117 -8.83 6.90 -5.38
C GLU A 117 -7.43 6.44 -4.95
N LEU A 118 -6.95 5.35 -5.53
CA LEU A 118 -5.63 4.83 -5.21
C LEU A 118 -4.55 5.80 -5.67
N LYS A 119 -3.73 6.27 -4.73
CA LYS A 119 -2.64 7.20 -4.99
C LYS A 119 -1.30 6.50 -5.18
N ALA A 120 -1.04 5.47 -4.37
CA ALA A 120 0.25 4.80 -4.44
C ALA A 120 0.18 3.39 -3.86
N LEU A 121 1.09 2.56 -4.36
CA LEU A 121 1.43 1.28 -3.78
C LEU A 121 2.87 1.36 -3.27
N LEU A 122 3.08 1.06 -2.00
CA LEU A 122 4.41 0.86 -1.44
C LEU A 122 4.62 -0.63 -1.22
N TYR A 123 5.58 -1.22 -1.88
CA TYR A 123 5.82 -2.66 -1.83
C TYR A 123 7.15 -2.93 -1.11
N PHE A 124 7.07 -3.40 0.13
CA PHE A 124 8.26 -3.70 0.93
C PHE A 124 8.75 -5.12 0.62
N THR A 125 9.99 -5.23 0.16
CA THR A 125 10.58 -6.50 -0.32
C THR A 125 12.11 -6.39 -0.40
N ASP A 126 12.78 -7.54 -0.50
CA ASP A 126 14.20 -7.58 -0.85
C ASP A 126 14.44 -7.54 -2.38
N GLY A 127 13.39 -7.51 -3.16
CA GLY A 127 13.46 -7.38 -4.61
C GLY A 127 13.61 -8.69 -5.39
N ARG A 128 13.74 -9.82 -4.72
CA ARG A 128 13.91 -11.12 -5.37
C ARG A 128 12.56 -11.73 -5.71
N GLY A 129 12.09 -11.47 -6.91
CA GLY A 129 10.79 -11.95 -7.37
C GLY A 129 10.53 -11.59 -8.82
N ARG A 130 9.34 -11.92 -9.29
CA ARG A 130 8.93 -11.64 -10.66
C ARG A 130 8.12 -10.38 -10.71
N TYR A 131 8.57 -9.42 -11.48
CA TYR A 131 7.94 -8.12 -11.62
C TYR A 131 6.89 -8.10 -12.73
N PRO A 132 5.86 -7.24 -12.61
CA PRO A 132 4.93 -7.01 -13.72
C PRO A 132 5.67 -6.40 -14.90
N LYS A 133 5.23 -6.77 -16.10
CA LYS A 133 5.83 -6.29 -17.33
C LYS A 133 5.47 -4.84 -17.64
N TYR A 134 4.24 -4.43 -17.29
CA TYR A 134 3.70 -3.12 -17.63
C TYR A 134 3.45 -2.27 -16.39
N ALA A 135 3.64 -0.97 -16.56
CA ALA A 135 3.38 -0.01 -15.48
C ALA A 135 1.89 0.02 -15.13
N PRO A 136 1.56 0.08 -13.85
CA PRO A 136 0.17 0.28 -13.43
C PRO A 136 -0.27 1.72 -13.66
N GLY A 137 -1.57 1.97 -13.57
CA GLY A 137 -2.15 3.30 -13.70
C GLY A 137 -2.08 4.15 -12.43
N TYR A 138 -1.20 3.80 -11.50
CA TYR A 138 -0.98 4.51 -10.25
C TYR A 138 0.51 4.47 -9.92
N THR A 139 0.94 5.30 -8.97
CA THR A 139 2.34 5.33 -8.53
C THR A 139 2.67 4.07 -7.76
N ALA A 140 3.74 3.38 -8.15
CA ALA A 140 4.24 2.21 -7.43
C ALA A 140 5.69 2.43 -7.03
N ALA A 141 6.01 2.10 -5.79
CA ALA A 141 7.36 2.16 -5.26
C ALA A 141 7.72 0.83 -4.61
N PHE A 142 8.91 0.32 -4.92
CA PHE A 142 9.48 -0.79 -4.18
C PHE A 142 10.38 -0.23 -3.09
N VAL A 143 10.16 -0.69 -1.87
CA VAL A 143 10.88 -0.21 -0.69
C VAL A 143 11.79 -1.31 -0.22
N PHE A 144 13.09 -1.05 -0.24
CA PHE A 144 14.13 -2.02 0.07
C PHE A 144 14.77 -1.71 1.42
N PRO A 145 15.08 -2.74 2.24
CA PRO A 145 15.77 -2.52 3.51
C PRO A 145 17.25 -2.19 3.28
N LYS A 146 17.70 -1.08 3.86
CA LYS A 146 19.10 -0.70 3.84
C LYS A 146 19.96 -1.68 4.63
N GLY A 147 21.16 -1.93 4.14
CA GLY A 147 22.12 -2.78 4.83
C GLY A 147 21.85 -4.27 4.74
N GLU A 148 20.86 -4.65 3.94
CA GLU A 148 20.51 -6.04 3.69
C GLU A 148 20.86 -6.43 2.27
N ASP A 149 20.93 -7.73 2.03
CA ASP A 149 21.17 -8.27 0.70
C ASP A 149 19.88 -8.17 -0.12
N ILE A 150 19.86 -7.25 -1.05
CA ILE A 150 18.68 -6.94 -1.88
C ILE A 150 19.01 -7.09 -3.36
N ASP A 151 17.97 -7.30 -4.16
CA ASP A 151 18.03 -7.24 -5.62
C ASP A 151 17.17 -6.09 -6.12
N ASP A 152 17.74 -4.89 -6.17
CA ASP A 152 17.05 -3.70 -6.65
C ASP A 152 17.30 -3.42 -8.13
N GLU A 153 18.25 -4.12 -8.76
CA GLU A 153 18.63 -3.89 -10.16
C GLU A 153 17.57 -4.34 -11.14
N ASN A 154 16.84 -5.40 -10.80
CA ASN A 154 15.80 -5.94 -11.68
C ASN A 154 14.44 -5.26 -11.52
N ALA A 155 14.33 -4.30 -10.60
CA ALA A 155 13.09 -3.55 -10.47
C ALA A 155 12.81 -2.77 -11.75
N PRO A 156 11.55 -2.74 -12.22
CA PRO A 156 11.23 -2.09 -13.49
C PRO A 156 11.46 -0.56 -13.42
N PHE A 157 11.82 0.00 -14.55
CA PHE A 157 12.15 1.43 -14.64
C PHE A 157 10.97 2.34 -14.30
N TRP A 158 9.75 1.84 -14.46
CA TRP A 158 8.55 2.63 -14.16
C TRP A 158 8.25 2.71 -12.65
N ALA A 159 8.89 1.89 -11.83
CA ALA A 159 8.68 1.91 -10.39
C ALA A 159 9.71 2.79 -9.69
N MET A 160 9.27 3.48 -8.65
CA MET A 160 10.19 4.18 -7.76
C MET A 160 10.94 3.17 -6.90
N LYS A 161 12.17 3.49 -6.53
CA LYS A 161 12.95 2.69 -5.59
C LYS A 161 13.22 3.53 -4.35
N LEU A 162 12.81 3.03 -3.21
CA LEU A 162 13.03 3.69 -1.93
C LEU A 162 13.85 2.76 -1.03
N TYR A 163 14.65 3.34 -0.16
CA TYR A 163 15.53 2.57 0.72
C TYR A 163 15.32 3.05 2.16
N ILE A 164 15.06 2.11 3.03
CA ILE A 164 14.80 2.36 4.46
C ILE A 164 15.75 1.57 5.34
#